data_21ee5cb74da5c61a5e4857b688127997
#
_entry.id   21ee5cb74da5c61a5e4857b688127997
#
_cell.length_a   1.000
_cell.length_b   1.000
_cell.length_c   1.000
_cell.angle_alpha   90.00
_cell.angle_beta   90.00
_cell.angle_gamma   90.00
#
_symmetry.space_group_name_H-M   'P 1'
#
loop_
_entity.id
_entity.type
_entity.pdbx_description
1 polymer ?
#
loop_
_entity_poly.entity_id
_entity_poly.type
_entity_poly.pdbx_seq_one_letter_code
_entity_poly.pdbx_strand_id
1 'polypeptide(L)' 'MRTYTAYVEFDPETKLYVGVVPGIPGAHTQGVTLDELQKNLKEVLELCLEEYQGAKEDLPRFVGLQLIEIAV' A
#
# COMPACT_ATOMS: atom_id res chain seq x y z
N MET A 1 -10.72 15.32 -0.47
CA MET A 1 -10.03 14.07 -0.92
C MET A 1 -8.78 13.81 -0.13
N ARG A 2 -8.52 12.57 0.18
CA ARG A 2 -7.29 12.18 0.86
C ARG A 2 -6.41 11.37 -0.09
N THR A 3 -5.11 11.54 0.06
CA THR A 3 -4.13 10.80 -0.72
C THR A 3 -3.39 9.85 0.22
N TYR A 4 -3.28 8.61 -0.20
CA TYR A 4 -2.55 7.59 0.55
C TYR A 4 -1.35 7.15 -0.25
N THR A 5 -0.26 6.84 0.45
CA THR A 5 0.96 6.40 -0.20
C THR A 5 1.05 4.89 -0.13
N ALA A 6 1.26 4.27 -1.27
CA ALA A 6 1.47 2.83 -1.35
C ALA A 6 2.95 2.54 -1.60
N TYR A 7 3.43 1.51 -0.95
CA TYR A 7 4.75 0.96 -1.19
C TYR A 7 4.60 -0.15 -2.23
N VAL A 8 5.40 -0.10 -3.29
CA VAL A 8 5.25 -1.00 -4.42
C VAL A 8 6.53 -1.77 -4.68
N GLU A 9 6.40 -3.09 -4.85
CA GLU A 9 7.50 -3.97 -5.20
C GLU A 9 7.10 -4.84 -6.38
N PHE A 10 8.11 -5.30 -7.13
CA PHE A 10 7.90 -6.28 -8.17
C PHE A 10 8.43 -7.63 -7.68
N ASP A 11 7.55 -8.64 -7.70
CA ASP A 11 7.93 -9.99 -7.29
C ASP A 11 8.41 -10.76 -8.52
N PRO A 12 9.70 -11.11 -8.59
CA PRO A 12 10.23 -11.81 -9.75
C PRO A 12 9.72 -13.25 -9.89
N GLU A 13 9.28 -13.87 -8.82
CA GLU A 13 8.75 -15.24 -8.90
C GLU A 13 7.37 -15.28 -9.55
N THR A 14 6.46 -14.46 -9.06
CA THR A 14 5.09 -14.41 -9.59
C THR A 14 4.97 -13.49 -10.80
N LYS A 15 5.94 -12.61 -10.98
CA LYS A 15 5.94 -11.56 -12.01
C LYS A 15 4.78 -10.59 -11.84
N LEU A 16 4.44 -10.33 -10.59
CA LEU A 16 3.38 -9.40 -10.23
C LEU A 16 3.95 -8.21 -9.49
N TYR A 17 3.31 -7.07 -9.65
CA TYR A 17 3.55 -5.91 -8.81
C TYR A 17 2.72 -6.06 -7.56
N VAL A 18 3.33 -5.82 -6.42
CA VAL A 18 2.67 -5.95 -5.11
C VAL A 18 2.69 -4.59 -4.46
N GLY A 19 1.56 -4.17 -3.94
CA GLY A 19 1.44 -2.88 -3.28
C GLY A 19 0.84 -3.00 -1.89
N VAL A 20 1.31 -2.17 -0.98
CA VAL A 20 0.78 -2.11 0.38
C VAL A 20 0.69 -0.65 0.81
N VAL A 21 -0.38 -0.32 1.51
CA VAL A 21 -0.52 1.00 2.12
C VAL A 21 -0.19 0.82 3.61
N PRO A 22 1.00 1.27 4.04
CA PRO A 22 1.41 1.08 5.42
C PRO A 22 0.43 1.71 6.40
N GLY A 23 0.17 1.00 7.48
CA GLY A 23 -0.69 1.52 8.55
C GLY A 23 -2.18 1.30 8.36
N ILE A 24 -2.62 0.86 7.20
CA ILE A 24 -4.03 0.56 6.98
C ILE A 24 -4.18 -0.97 6.98
N PRO A 25 -4.85 -1.54 7.98
CA PRO A 25 -4.98 -3.01 8.06
C PRO A 25 -5.63 -3.59 6.80
N GLY A 26 -4.98 -4.60 6.22
CA GLY A 26 -5.50 -5.30 5.06
C GLY A 26 -5.31 -4.59 3.72
N ALA A 27 -4.73 -3.40 3.71
CA ALA A 27 -4.60 -2.62 2.48
C ALA A 27 -3.38 -3.04 1.66
N HIS A 28 -3.47 -4.21 1.06
CA HIS A 28 -2.44 -4.72 0.16
C HIS A 28 -3.10 -5.49 -0.97
N THR A 29 -2.46 -5.48 -2.12
CA THR A 29 -2.97 -6.18 -3.28
C THR A 29 -1.85 -6.34 -4.32
N GLN A 30 -2.20 -6.83 -5.50
CA GLN A 30 -1.24 -7.09 -6.56
C GLN A 30 -1.86 -6.82 -7.91
N GLY A 31 -1.02 -6.76 -8.93
CA GLY A 31 -1.48 -6.58 -10.29
C GLY A 31 -0.40 -6.96 -11.28
N VAL A 32 -0.80 -7.32 -12.48
CA VAL A 32 0.13 -7.70 -13.55
C VAL A 32 0.86 -6.47 -14.10
N THR A 33 0.20 -5.33 -14.08
CA THR A 33 0.77 -4.05 -14.50
C THR A 33 0.63 -3.04 -13.39
N LEU A 34 1.36 -1.93 -13.48
CA LEU A 34 1.23 -0.85 -12.51
C LEU A 34 -0.16 -0.20 -12.57
N ASP A 35 -0.75 -0.11 -13.75
CA ASP A 35 -2.10 0.44 -13.88
C ASP A 35 -3.12 -0.46 -13.19
N GLU A 36 -2.99 -1.77 -13.36
CA GLU A 36 -3.86 -2.72 -12.70
C GLU A 36 -3.68 -2.67 -11.18
N LEU A 37 -2.43 -2.57 -10.74
CA LEU A 37 -2.14 -2.45 -9.31
C LEU A 37 -2.80 -1.21 -8.73
N GLN A 38 -2.70 -0.08 -9.42
CA GLN A 38 -3.29 1.18 -8.97
C GLN A 38 -4.81 1.04 -8.80
N LYS A 39 -5.47 0.43 -9.75
CA LYS A 39 -6.90 0.19 -9.69
C LYS A 39 -7.25 -0.72 -8.52
N ASN A 40 -6.50 -1.81 -8.36
CA ASN A 40 -6.75 -2.76 -7.28
C ASN A 40 -6.48 -2.16 -5.90
N LEU A 41 -5.45 -1.33 -5.79
CA LEU A 41 -5.15 -0.64 -4.54
C LEU A 41 -6.28 0.31 -4.15
N LYS A 42 -6.81 1.03 -5.12
CA LYS A 42 -7.92 1.93 -4.84
C LYS A 42 -9.12 1.16 -4.29
N GLU A 43 -9.46 0.05 -4.91
CA GLU A 43 -10.61 -0.76 -4.50
C GLU A 43 -10.41 -1.34 -3.10
N VAL A 44 -9.25 -1.95 -2.83
CA VAL A 44 -9.01 -2.57 -1.53
C VAL A 44 -8.91 -1.51 -0.44
N LEU A 45 -8.31 -0.37 -0.74
CA LEU A 45 -8.18 0.71 0.24
C LEU A 45 -9.54 1.28 0.62
N GLU A 46 -10.41 1.48 -0.36
CA GLU A 46 -11.78 1.96 -0.09
C GLU A 46 -12.51 1.00 0.85
N LEU A 47 -12.39 -0.31 0.61
CA LEU A 47 -13.00 -1.32 1.47
C LEU A 47 -12.42 -1.30 2.88
N CYS A 48 -11.09 -1.24 2.98
CA CYS A 48 -10.43 -1.25 4.28
C CYS A 48 -10.79 -0.03 5.12
N LEU A 49 -10.86 1.14 4.50
CA LEU A 49 -11.22 2.36 5.20
C LEU A 49 -12.70 2.35 5.63
N GLU A 50 -13.55 1.75 4.81
CA GLU A 50 -14.97 1.62 5.12
C GLU A 50 -15.20 0.70 6.31
N GLU A 51 -14.41 -0.36 6.42
CA GLU A 51 -14.53 -1.34 7.50
C GLU A 51 -13.79 -0.96 8.78
N TYR A 52 -12.93 0.04 8.72
CA TYR A 52 -12.15 0.45 9.88
C TYR A 52 -13.05 1.05 10.96
N GLN A 53 -13.01 0.46 12.16
CA GLN A 53 -13.89 0.84 13.27
C GLN A 53 -13.33 1.94 14.16
N GLY A 54 -12.03 2.20 14.07
CA GLY A 54 -11.40 3.21 14.91
C GLY A 54 -11.45 4.59 14.31
N ALA A 55 -10.93 5.57 15.03
CA ALA A 55 -10.79 6.93 14.53
C ALA A 55 -9.69 6.97 13.47
N LYS A 56 -9.97 7.58 12.33
CA LYS A 56 -9.00 7.64 11.24
C LYS A 56 -7.76 8.44 11.63
N GLU A 57 -7.88 9.36 12.57
CA GLU A 57 -6.74 10.12 13.09
C GLU A 57 -5.75 9.24 13.85
N ASP A 58 -6.20 8.09 14.33
CA ASP A 58 -5.36 7.16 15.09
C ASP A 58 -4.56 6.23 14.19
N LEU A 59 -4.82 6.23 12.88
CA LEU A 59 -4.06 5.41 11.95
C LEU A 59 -2.64 5.96 11.82
N PRO A 60 -1.65 5.07 11.70
CA PRO A 60 -0.28 5.52 11.45
C PRO A 60 -0.21 6.41 10.22
N ARG A 61 0.62 7.42 10.31
CA ARG A 61 0.76 8.40 9.25
C ARG A 61 2.03 8.16 8.47
N PHE A 62 1.92 8.14 7.16
CA PHE A 62 3.10 8.03 6.32
C PHE A 62 3.95 9.30 6.47
N VAL A 63 5.23 9.12 6.74
CA VAL A 63 6.16 10.24 6.89
C VAL A 63 7.12 10.30 5.72
N GLY A 64 7.65 9.16 5.30
CA GLY A 64 8.61 9.13 4.21
C GLY A 64 9.36 7.83 4.16
N LEU A 65 10.29 7.76 3.22
CA LEU A 65 11.17 6.62 3.03
C LEU A 65 12.57 7.02 3.48
N GLN A 66 13.29 6.05 4.02
CA GLN A 66 14.69 6.26 4.40
C GLN A 66 15.56 5.28 3.64
N LEU A 67 16.70 5.77 3.15
CA LEU A 67 17.68 4.94 2.49
C LEU A 67 18.73 4.54 3.52
N ILE A 68 19.03 3.25 3.57
CA ILE A 68 19.97 2.71 4.53
C ILE A 68 21.09 2.01 3.78
N GLU A 69 22.31 2.46 3.99
CA GLU A 69 23.47 1.83 3.37
C GLU A 69 24.00 0.77 4.30
N ILE A 70 24.27 -0.39 3.72
CA ILE A 70 24.82 -1.53 4.45
C ILE A 70 26.07 -1.99 3.72
N ALA A 71 27.14 -2.14 4.47
CA ALA A 71 28.38 -2.65 3.91
C ALA A 71 28.33 -4.19 3.88
N VAL A 72 28.10 -4.74 2.71
CA VAL A 72 28.02 -6.21 2.50
C VAL A 72 29.02 -6.64 1.47
#